data_deedac02536509be034ac70cb8f48e96
#
_entry.id   deedac02536509be034ac70cb8f48e96
#
_cell.length_a   1.000
_cell.length_b   1.000
_cell.length_c   1.000
_cell.angle_alpha   90.00
_cell.angle_beta   90.00
_cell.angle_gamma   90.00
#
_symmetry.space_group_name_H-M   'P 1'
#
loop_
_entity.id
_entity.type
_entity.pdbx_description
1 polymer ?
#
loop_
_entity_poly.entity_id
_entity_poly.type
_entity_poly.pdbx_seq_one_letter_code
_entity_poly.pdbx_strand_id
1 'polypeptide(L)'
;MNDNLNIFGSRDDGSEEVDVDELRRRLKENPTASHVLPGNRAQRSRVQRQGRDAAKKRRRRRLRASLVALVVLGLIGAGAALLVRSLSSKTEVAPNYAGSGTTETIIRVRQGDGAGDIAKTLVDAGVIKSAAAYVSAADGNTDLTRIQGGYYKLKQQSGVDETIAALLNPDSRVGQVDLTPGVALADFEVPANTTTGAAATVIPGYISQLTKAACVPLNGDSQCFTADQLWEVAKTADLGPKGLGLVDWAVADVTAAPDQKRRLEGMILPGTYNVPPGTDALAVLRSVITESAVEWSTTNIKAKAVQQGHTTYEMAIIASIVEKEAKASQMPKVASVIDNRLSQTPPMKLQMDSTVNYWLSRAKISTTSGSRLDPTNLYSTYAIDGLPPTPISAPGPDAIAATLSPAAGSWLFFVAVDLQGNSCFSVTLDEQNECIKKARAAGVFDG
;
A
#
# COMPACT_ATOMS: atom_id res chain seq x y z
N MET A 1 -12.72 27.18 -16.65
CA MET A 1 -11.68 27.81 -17.46
C MET A 1 -10.40 27.08 -17.16
N ASN A 2 -9.88 26.44 -18.19
CA ASN A 2 -8.70 25.56 -18.17
C ASN A 2 -7.45 26.32 -17.76
N ASP A 3 -6.53 25.63 -17.15
CA ASP A 3 -5.15 25.59 -17.65
C ASP A 3 -4.38 24.40 -17.09
N ASN A 4 -3.97 23.59 -18.03
CA ASN A 4 -3.06 22.46 -17.91
C ASN A 4 -1.63 22.93 -17.57
N LEU A 5 -0.95 22.24 -16.69
CA LEU A 5 0.51 22.22 -16.64
C LEU A 5 0.99 20.78 -16.75
N ASN A 6 1.33 20.45 -17.98
CA ASN A 6 2.05 19.23 -18.37
C ASN A 6 3.55 19.45 -18.09
N ILE A 7 4.14 18.66 -17.20
CA ILE A 7 5.60 18.59 -17.02
C ILE A 7 6.03 17.12 -17.15
N PHE A 8 6.22 16.68 -18.39
CA PHE A 8 7.14 15.58 -18.69
C PHE A 8 7.94 15.97 -19.93
N GLY A 9 9.22 16.25 -19.72
CA GLY A 9 10.19 16.44 -20.76
C GLY A 9 10.40 15.16 -21.56
N SER A 10 10.15 15.23 -22.86
CA SER A 10 10.55 14.21 -23.82
C SER A 10 12.06 14.23 -24.02
N ARG A 11 12.69 13.08 -23.87
CA ARG A 11 14.01 12.82 -24.43
C ARG A 11 13.87 12.58 -25.92
N ASP A 12 14.54 13.42 -26.70
CA ASP A 12 14.83 13.19 -28.10
C ASP A 12 15.73 11.96 -28.24
N ASP A 13 15.20 10.93 -28.88
CA ASP A 13 15.98 9.80 -29.38
C ASP A 13 16.04 9.95 -30.90
N GLY A 14 17.20 10.43 -31.38
CA GLY A 14 17.49 10.63 -32.79
C GLY A 14 17.64 9.28 -33.51
N SER A 15 16.59 8.82 -34.17
CA SER A 15 16.71 7.79 -35.19
C SER A 15 16.85 8.46 -36.56
N GLU A 16 18.06 8.43 -37.14
CA GLU A 16 18.31 8.77 -38.53
C GLU A 16 17.53 7.82 -39.46
N GLU A 17 16.52 8.36 -40.08
CA GLU A 17 15.83 7.73 -41.19
C GLU A 17 16.73 7.74 -42.42
N VAL A 18 17.29 6.57 -42.82
CA VAL A 18 18.11 6.40 -44.01
C VAL A 18 17.19 6.46 -45.26
N ASP A 19 17.33 7.56 -46.02
CA ASP A 19 16.61 7.79 -47.27
C ASP A 19 17.04 6.80 -48.36
N VAL A 20 16.17 5.83 -48.62
CA VAL A 20 16.40 4.74 -49.61
C VAL A 20 16.42 5.27 -51.04
N ASP A 21 15.90 6.46 -51.30
CA ASP A 21 15.87 7.06 -52.63
C ASP A 21 17.21 7.73 -53.02
N GLU A 22 18.02 8.14 -52.04
CA GLU A 22 19.39 8.62 -52.26
C GLU A 22 20.34 7.48 -52.68
N LEU A 23 20.14 6.25 -52.21
CA LEU A 23 20.92 5.07 -52.63
C LEU A 23 20.60 4.62 -54.07
N ARG A 24 19.37 4.81 -54.55
CA ARG A 24 18.99 4.49 -55.93
C ARG A 24 19.55 5.45 -56.97
N ARG A 25 19.83 6.69 -56.61
CA ARG A 25 20.40 7.71 -57.50
C ARG A 25 21.87 7.49 -57.80
N ARG A 26 22.64 6.97 -56.82
CA ARG A 26 24.10 6.71 -56.98
C ARG A 26 24.46 5.48 -57.81
N LEU A 27 23.53 4.60 -58.15
CA LEU A 27 23.72 3.41 -58.95
C LEU A 27 23.47 3.61 -60.43
N LYS A 28 23.05 4.81 -60.89
CA LYS A 28 22.73 5.10 -62.30
C LYS A 28 23.74 5.92 -63.09
N GLU A 29 24.82 6.38 -62.43
CA GLU A 29 25.80 7.21 -63.12
C GLU A 29 27.17 6.51 -63.10
N ASN A 30 27.43 5.62 -64.05
CA ASN A 30 28.68 5.50 -64.74
C ASN A 30 28.62 4.54 -65.95
N PRO A 31 28.56 5.05 -67.17
CA PRO A 31 28.82 4.25 -68.34
C PRO A 31 30.23 4.60 -68.93
N THR A 32 30.73 3.65 -69.72
CA THR A 32 31.89 3.75 -70.61
C THR A 32 33.23 3.27 -70.03
N ALA A 33 34.02 2.50 -70.72
CA ALA A 33 34.42 2.64 -72.16
C ALA A 33 34.86 1.33 -72.79
N SER A 34 34.49 1.19 -74.00
CA SER A 34 35.01 0.26 -74.99
C SER A 34 36.42 0.59 -75.41
N HIS A 35 37.30 -0.37 -75.58
CA HIS A 35 38.39 -0.29 -76.55
C HIS A 35 38.51 -1.62 -77.35
N VAL A 36 38.23 -1.48 -78.60
CA VAL A 36 38.54 -2.48 -79.70
C VAL A 36 39.95 -2.22 -80.16
N LEU A 37 40.77 -3.22 -80.39
CA LEU A 37 41.86 -3.30 -81.37
C LEU A 37 42.02 -4.73 -81.92
N PRO A 38 42.57 -4.91 -83.13
CA PRO A 38 42.25 -6.01 -84.08
C PRO A 38 43.32 -7.10 -84.21
N GLY A 39 42.84 -8.21 -84.53
CA GLY A 39 43.41 -9.21 -85.44
C GLY A 39 44.80 -9.79 -85.28
N ASN A 40 44.88 -11.14 -85.28
CA ASN A 40 45.81 -11.83 -86.13
C ASN A 40 45.35 -13.31 -86.40
N ARG A 41 45.37 -13.61 -87.66
CA ARG A 41 45.07 -14.95 -88.28
C ARG A 41 46.27 -15.85 -88.14
N ALA A 42 46.41 -16.67 -87.10
CA ALA A 42 47.25 -17.88 -87.10
C ALA A 42 47.02 -18.73 -85.86
N GLN A 43 45.96 -19.49 -85.75
CA GLN A 43 45.84 -20.59 -84.77
C GLN A 43 44.53 -21.42 -84.95
N ARG A 44 44.28 -21.85 -86.24
CA ARG A 44 43.10 -22.76 -86.51
C ARG A 44 43.40 -24.24 -86.37
N SER A 45 44.50 -24.70 -85.80
CA SER A 45 44.83 -26.11 -85.78
C SER A 45 45.09 -26.80 -84.44
N ARG A 46 44.86 -26.07 -83.28
CA ARG A 46 45.03 -26.73 -81.98
C ARG A 46 43.75 -26.88 -81.17
N VAL A 47 42.58 -26.45 -81.66
CA VAL A 47 41.33 -26.37 -80.87
C VAL A 47 40.55 -27.70 -80.83
N GLN A 48 40.82 -28.71 -81.69
CA GLN A 48 40.03 -29.93 -81.74
C GLN A 48 40.39 -31.03 -80.70
N ARG A 49 41.55 -30.95 -80.05
CA ARG A 49 41.97 -31.94 -79.01
C ARG A 49 41.62 -31.49 -77.58
N GLN A 50 41.52 -30.18 -77.33
CA GLN A 50 41.21 -29.66 -75.95
C GLN A 50 39.67 -29.71 -75.57
N GLY A 51 38.79 -29.88 -76.59
CA GLY A 51 37.34 -29.92 -76.37
C GLY A 51 36.80 -31.17 -75.66
N ARG A 52 37.50 -32.32 -75.79
CA ARG A 52 37.05 -33.60 -75.20
C ARG A 52 37.42 -33.74 -73.70
N ASP A 53 38.53 -33.16 -73.28
CA ASP A 53 38.94 -33.20 -71.85
C ASP A 53 38.23 -32.16 -71.00
N ALA A 54 37.85 -31.03 -71.60
CA ALA A 54 37.04 -30.02 -70.89
C ALA A 54 35.59 -30.48 -70.58
N ALA A 55 35.01 -31.25 -71.50
CA ALA A 55 33.67 -31.83 -71.32
C ALA A 55 33.64 -32.90 -70.21
N LYS A 56 34.67 -33.77 -70.11
CA LYS A 56 34.80 -34.77 -69.04
C LYS A 56 35.05 -34.10 -67.69
N LYS A 57 35.82 -32.98 -67.63
CA LYS A 57 36.12 -32.23 -66.44
C LYS A 57 34.88 -31.45 -65.94
N ARG A 58 34.06 -30.90 -66.86
CA ARG A 58 32.77 -30.24 -66.51
C ARG A 58 31.72 -31.22 -65.99
N ARG A 59 31.66 -32.48 -66.62
CA ARG A 59 30.74 -33.51 -66.13
C ARG A 59 31.12 -34.01 -64.74
N ARG A 60 32.42 -34.19 -64.43
CA ARG A 60 32.91 -34.58 -63.13
C ARG A 60 32.72 -33.42 -62.05
N ARG A 61 32.83 -32.15 -62.46
CA ARG A 61 32.53 -31.00 -61.56
C ARG A 61 31.05 -30.89 -61.29
N ARG A 62 30.18 -31.15 -62.32
CA ARG A 62 28.72 -31.17 -62.11
C ARG A 62 28.27 -32.30 -61.16
N LEU A 63 28.82 -33.49 -61.37
CA LEU A 63 28.55 -34.62 -60.46
C LEU A 63 29.04 -34.41 -59.05
N ARG A 64 30.20 -33.76 -58.84
CA ARG A 64 30.69 -33.42 -57.53
C ARG A 64 29.87 -32.30 -56.91
N ALA A 65 29.46 -31.29 -57.66
CA ALA A 65 28.58 -30.21 -57.17
C ALA A 65 27.17 -30.76 -56.80
N SER A 66 26.64 -31.70 -57.58
CA SER A 66 25.36 -32.35 -57.26
C SER A 66 25.44 -33.25 -56.02
N LEU A 67 26.59 -33.94 -55.81
CA LEU A 67 26.83 -34.70 -54.57
C LEU A 67 26.98 -33.80 -53.34
N VAL A 68 27.71 -32.70 -53.48
CA VAL A 68 27.83 -31.70 -52.40
C VAL A 68 26.48 -31.06 -52.09
N ALA A 69 25.68 -30.70 -53.10
CA ALA A 69 24.33 -30.16 -52.91
C ALA A 69 23.40 -31.16 -52.20
N LEU A 70 23.47 -32.47 -52.55
CA LEU A 70 22.70 -33.51 -51.87
C LEU A 70 23.14 -33.71 -50.39
N VAL A 71 24.44 -33.63 -50.11
CA VAL A 71 24.95 -33.72 -48.75
C VAL A 71 24.52 -32.49 -47.94
N VAL A 72 24.58 -31.30 -48.51
CA VAL A 72 24.14 -30.05 -47.85
C VAL A 72 22.62 -30.08 -47.61
N LEU A 73 21.83 -30.52 -48.58
CA LEU A 73 20.38 -30.73 -48.41
C LEU A 73 20.06 -31.81 -47.36
N GLY A 74 20.84 -32.87 -47.32
CA GLY A 74 20.74 -33.92 -46.31
C GLY A 74 21.06 -33.39 -44.89
N LEU A 75 22.10 -32.54 -44.77
CA LEU A 75 22.47 -31.90 -43.49
C LEU A 75 21.44 -30.85 -43.06
N ILE A 76 20.89 -30.08 -43.99
CA ILE A 76 19.78 -29.14 -43.71
C ILE A 76 18.52 -29.91 -43.30
N GLY A 77 18.20 -30.99 -43.99
CA GLY A 77 17.07 -31.86 -43.64
C GLY A 77 17.25 -32.54 -42.28
N ALA A 78 18.45 -33.02 -41.98
CA ALA A 78 18.77 -33.60 -40.68
C ALA A 78 18.76 -32.52 -39.56
N GLY A 79 19.30 -31.32 -39.84
CA GLY A 79 19.25 -30.18 -38.93
C GLY A 79 17.81 -29.72 -38.66
N ALA A 80 16.97 -29.63 -39.70
CA ALA A 80 15.57 -29.33 -39.58
C ALA A 80 14.78 -30.40 -38.79
N ALA A 81 15.07 -31.68 -39.04
CA ALA A 81 14.47 -32.80 -38.32
C ALA A 81 14.89 -32.82 -36.83
N LEU A 82 16.15 -32.48 -36.53
CA LEU A 82 16.64 -32.32 -35.15
C LEU A 82 16.01 -31.10 -34.47
N LEU A 83 15.84 -29.99 -35.17
CA LEU A 83 15.15 -28.78 -34.69
C LEU A 83 13.66 -29.06 -34.45
N VAL A 84 12.96 -29.73 -35.37
CA VAL A 84 11.57 -30.16 -35.20
C VAL A 84 11.45 -31.15 -34.04
N ARG A 85 12.42 -32.03 -33.87
CA ARG A 85 12.44 -32.98 -32.75
C ARG A 85 12.75 -32.32 -31.40
N SER A 86 13.56 -31.26 -31.37
CA SER A 86 13.81 -30.46 -30.18
C SER A 86 12.64 -29.52 -29.86
N LEU A 87 11.88 -29.07 -30.87
CA LEU A 87 10.65 -28.29 -30.72
C LEU A 87 9.43 -29.18 -30.40
N SER A 88 9.52 -30.48 -30.71
CA SER A 88 8.53 -31.51 -30.35
C SER A 88 8.91 -32.23 -29.04
N SER A 89 9.78 -31.64 -28.19
CA SER A 89 9.89 -32.08 -26.81
C SER A 89 8.47 -32.00 -26.24
N LYS A 90 7.91 -33.14 -25.92
CA LYS A 90 6.62 -33.26 -25.23
C LYS A 90 6.66 -32.24 -24.14
N THR A 91 5.74 -31.28 -24.16
CA THR A 91 5.50 -30.40 -23.01
C THR A 91 5.15 -31.38 -21.89
N GLU A 92 6.15 -31.71 -21.07
CA GLU A 92 5.94 -32.55 -19.90
C GLU A 92 4.97 -31.78 -19.05
N VAL A 93 3.74 -32.27 -18.92
CA VAL A 93 2.70 -31.61 -18.14
C VAL A 93 3.26 -31.47 -16.72
N ALA A 94 3.46 -30.25 -16.28
CA ALA A 94 4.03 -29.99 -14.97
C ALA A 94 3.20 -30.70 -13.90
N PRO A 95 3.83 -31.39 -12.93
CA PRO A 95 3.12 -32.19 -11.95
C PRO A 95 2.15 -31.32 -11.14
N ASN A 96 0.91 -31.77 -11.02
CA ASN A 96 -0.16 -31.09 -10.30
C ASN A 96 -0.82 -32.06 -9.30
N TYR A 97 -1.44 -31.52 -8.25
CA TYR A 97 -2.36 -32.27 -7.39
C TYR A 97 -3.76 -32.29 -8.03
N ALA A 98 -4.61 -33.20 -7.59
CA ALA A 98 -6.00 -33.27 -8.00
C ALA A 98 -6.91 -32.90 -6.84
N GLY A 99 -7.95 -32.08 -7.12
CA GLY A 99 -8.98 -31.72 -6.16
C GLY A 99 -8.60 -30.55 -5.24
N SER A 100 -9.48 -30.27 -4.26
CA SER A 100 -9.47 -29.07 -3.44
C SER A 100 -8.53 -29.12 -2.23
N GLY A 101 -7.65 -30.12 -2.14
CA GLY A 101 -6.67 -30.24 -1.06
C GLY A 101 -7.24 -30.80 0.24
N THR A 102 -6.37 -30.86 1.27
CA THR A 102 -6.65 -31.55 2.54
C THR A 102 -6.62 -30.61 3.73
N THR A 103 -5.45 -30.22 4.19
CA THR A 103 -5.19 -29.47 5.43
C THR A 103 -5.13 -27.97 5.15
N GLU A 104 -5.82 -27.18 5.94
CA GLU A 104 -5.78 -25.73 5.83
C GLU A 104 -4.41 -25.17 6.21
N THR A 105 -3.96 -24.19 5.47
CA THR A 105 -2.72 -23.43 5.73
C THR A 105 -2.92 -21.97 5.38
N ILE A 106 -2.10 -21.09 5.96
CA ILE A 106 -2.09 -19.66 5.61
C ILE A 106 -0.83 -19.36 4.82
N ILE A 107 -1.00 -18.66 3.71
CA ILE A 107 0.10 -18.10 2.93
C ILE A 107 0.04 -16.57 2.96
N ARG A 108 1.17 -15.95 2.65
CA ARG A 108 1.24 -14.49 2.43
C ARG A 108 1.59 -14.20 0.97
N VAL A 109 0.73 -13.47 0.30
CA VAL A 109 1.04 -12.79 -0.97
C VAL A 109 1.50 -11.38 -0.62
N ARG A 110 2.68 -10.96 -1.08
CA ARG A 110 3.18 -9.60 -0.84
C ARG A 110 2.67 -8.65 -1.93
N GLN A 111 2.60 -7.38 -1.60
CA GLN A 111 2.31 -6.37 -2.61
C GLN A 111 3.40 -6.38 -3.69
N GLY A 112 2.98 -6.51 -4.96
CA GLY A 112 3.90 -6.57 -6.09
C GLY A 112 4.42 -7.96 -6.44
N ASP A 113 4.04 -9.03 -5.69
CA ASP A 113 4.38 -10.40 -6.07
C ASP A 113 3.81 -10.73 -7.47
N GLY A 114 4.68 -11.19 -8.36
CA GLY A 114 4.29 -11.73 -9.66
C GLY A 114 3.84 -13.19 -9.57
N ALA A 115 3.34 -13.74 -10.68
CA ALA A 115 2.90 -15.13 -10.73
C ALA A 115 3.99 -16.13 -10.28
N GLY A 116 5.26 -15.84 -10.57
CA GLY A 116 6.39 -16.67 -10.14
C GLY A 116 6.62 -16.66 -8.64
N ASP A 117 6.48 -15.49 -8.00
CA ASP A 117 6.66 -15.34 -6.55
C ASP A 117 5.51 -16.00 -5.78
N ILE A 118 4.28 -15.81 -6.26
CA ILE A 118 3.09 -16.47 -5.73
C ILE A 118 3.24 -17.99 -5.87
N ALA A 119 3.66 -18.47 -7.05
CA ALA A 119 3.88 -19.90 -7.28
C ALA A 119 4.90 -20.49 -6.32
N LYS A 120 6.01 -19.78 -6.09
CA LYS A 120 7.03 -20.20 -5.11
C LYS A 120 6.44 -20.29 -3.71
N THR A 121 5.71 -19.27 -3.28
CA THR A 121 5.06 -19.24 -1.95
C THR A 121 4.08 -20.41 -1.78
N LEU A 122 3.31 -20.73 -2.82
CA LEU A 122 2.36 -21.84 -2.83
C LEU A 122 3.05 -23.21 -2.73
N VAL A 123 4.19 -23.39 -3.44
CA VAL A 123 5.00 -24.63 -3.36
C VAL A 123 5.65 -24.76 -1.97
N ASP A 124 6.27 -23.70 -1.46
CA ASP A 124 6.92 -23.69 -0.16
C ASP A 124 5.93 -24.03 0.98
N ALA A 125 4.67 -23.62 0.84
CA ALA A 125 3.57 -23.93 1.77
C ALA A 125 2.93 -25.31 1.53
N GLY A 126 3.34 -26.06 0.51
CA GLY A 126 2.77 -27.36 0.15
C GLY A 126 1.36 -27.30 -0.42
N VAL A 127 0.91 -26.12 -0.87
CA VAL A 127 -0.43 -25.93 -1.45
C VAL A 127 -0.50 -26.55 -2.84
N ILE A 128 0.47 -26.25 -3.71
CA ILE A 128 0.59 -26.81 -5.06
C ILE A 128 1.85 -27.65 -5.19
N LYS A 129 1.87 -28.55 -6.16
CA LYS A 129 2.98 -29.48 -6.39
C LYS A 129 4.11 -28.85 -7.20
N SER A 130 3.82 -27.90 -8.09
CA SER A 130 4.79 -27.35 -9.04
C SER A 130 4.51 -25.88 -9.34
N ALA A 131 5.55 -25.05 -9.21
CA ALA A 131 5.49 -23.66 -9.63
C ALA A 131 5.23 -23.50 -11.13
N ALA A 132 5.79 -24.39 -11.95
CA ALA A 132 5.60 -24.36 -13.40
C ALA A 132 4.13 -24.59 -13.79
N ALA A 133 3.41 -25.46 -13.06
CA ALA A 133 1.99 -25.68 -13.31
C ALA A 133 1.16 -24.41 -13.03
N TYR A 134 1.46 -23.71 -11.94
CA TYR A 134 0.78 -22.44 -11.60
C TYR A 134 1.09 -21.35 -12.63
N VAL A 135 2.37 -21.16 -12.97
CA VAL A 135 2.78 -20.12 -13.94
C VAL A 135 2.15 -20.39 -15.31
N SER A 136 2.08 -21.67 -15.74
CA SER A 136 1.41 -22.04 -16.99
C SER A 136 -0.10 -21.77 -16.97
N ALA A 137 -0.78 -22.01 -15.85
CA ALA A 137 -2.20 -21.69 -15.69
C ALA A 137 -2.45 -20.18 -15.54
N ALA A 138 -1.45 -19.45 -15.07
CA ALA A 138 -1.48 -18.01 -14.94
C ALA A 138 -1.26 -17.28 -16.28
N ASP A 139 -0.63 -17.94 -17.23
CA ASP A 139 -0.32 -17.34 -18.54
C ASP A 139 -1.62 -16.99 -19.30
N GLY A 140 -1.77 -15.73 -19.64
CA GLY A 140 -2.98 -15.19 -20.29
C GLY A 140 -4.22 -15.05 -19.38
N ASN A 141 -4.14 -15.41 -18.09
CA ASN A 141 -5.27 -15.26 -17.16
C ASN A 141 -5.27 -13.87 -16.52
N THR A 142 -6.10 -12.97 -17.04
CA THR A 142 -6.23 -11.59 -16.57
C THR A 142 -6.86 -11.48 -15.18
N ASP A 143 -7.61 -12.48 -14.72
CA ASP A 143 -8.24 -12.46 -13.39
C ASP A 143 -7.21 -12.47 -12.26
N LEU A 144 -6.03 -13.03 -12.50
CA LEU A 144 -4.96 -13.08 -11.49
C LEU A 144 -4.44 -11.68 -11.10
N THR A 145 -4.65 -10.66 -11.93
CA THR A 145 -4.35 -9.25 -11.56
C THR A 145 -5.21 -8.75 -10.41
N ARG A 146 -6.30 -9.45 -10.07
CA ARG A 146 -7.19 -9.14 -8.95
C ARG A 146 -6.69 -9.69 -7.62
N ILE A 147 -5.69 -10.57 -7.62
CA ILE A 147 -5.08 -11.08 -6.39
C ILE A 147 -4.33 -9.93 -5.72
N GLN A 148 -4.74 -9.59 -4.51
CA GLN A 148 -4.16 -8.50 -3.73
C GLN A 148 -3.14 -9.04 -2.73
N GLY A 149 -2.20 -8.18 -2.32
CA GLY A 149 -1.32 -8.50 -1.19
C GLY A 149 -2.14 -8.76 0.08
N GLY A 150 -1.75 -9.76 0.87
CA GLY A 150 -2.46 -10.15 2.09
C GLY A 150 -2.22 -11.60 2.47
N TYR A 151 -2.96 -12.07 3.47
CA TYR A 151 -2.92 -13.46 3.90
C TYR A 151 -4.11 -14.21 3.33
N TYR A 152 -3.88 -15.44 2.89
CA TYR A 152 -4.89 -16.31 2.30
C TYR A 152 -4.92 -17.65 3.02
N LYS A 153 -6.10 -18.07 3.44
CA LYS A 153 -6.35 -19.41 3.97
C LYS A 153 -6.64 -20.35 2.79
N LEU A 154 -5.70 -21.25 2.53
CA LEU A 154 -5.76 -22.22 1.44
C LEU A 154 -5.64 -23.65 1.98
N LYS A 155 -5.75 -24.64 1.10
CA LYS A 155 -5.56 -26.05 1.48
C LYS A 155 -4.29 -26.59 0.83
N GLN A 156 -3.51 -27.33 1.60
CA GLN A 156 -2.35 -28.08 1.10
C GLN A 156 -2.80 -29.18 0.13
N GLN A 157 -1.92 -29.54 -0.79
CA GLN A 157 -2.15 -30.57 -1.82
C GLN A 157 -3.40 -30.28 -2.69
N SER A 158 -3.63 -29.02 -2.99
CA SER A 158 -4.69 -28.55 -3.87
C SER A 158 -4.27 -28.51 -5.31
N GLY A 159 -5.17 -28.75 -6.24
CA GLY A 159 -4.94 -28.50 -7.66
C GLY A 159 -4.71 -27.02 -7.95
N VAL A 160 -4.04 -26.73 -9.07
CA VAL A 160 -3.72 -25.35 -9.44
C VAL A 160 -4.98 -24.55 -9.71
N ASP A 161 -5.97 -25.11 -10.40
CA ASP A 161 -7.21 -24.40 -10.73
C ASP A 161 -8.02 -24.09 -9.49
N GLU A 162 -8.11 -25.04 -8.55
CA GLU A 162 -8.74 -24.85 -7.26
C GLU A 162 -8.02 -23.82 -6.40
N THR A 163 -6.69 -23.81 -6.46
CA THR A 163 -5.86 -22.81 -5.76
C THR A 163 -6.08 -21.41 -6.33
N ILE A 164 -6.13 -21.26 -7.66
CA ILE A 164 -6.44 -19.99 -8.31
C ILE A 164 -7.85 -19.52 -7.93
N ALA A 165 -8.84 -20.40 -7.99
CA ALA A 165 -10.21 -20.07 -7.58
C ALA A 165 -10.28 -19.62 -6.12
N ALA A 166 -9.52 -20.27 -5.22
CA ALA A 166 -9.44 -19.88 -3.82
C ALA A 166 -8.74 -18.53 -3.63
N LEU A 167 -7.64 -18.23 -4.36
CA LEU A 167 -6.97 -16.93 -4.31
C LEU A 167 -7.84 -15.76 -4.81
N LEU A 168 -8.76 -16.04 -5.73
CA LEU A 168 -9.71 -15.05 -6.25
C LEU A 168 -10.96 -14.91 -5.37
N ASN A 169 -11.20 -15.85 -4.46
CA ASN A 169 -12.34 -15.79 -3.54
C ASN A 169 -12.03 -14.83 -2.36
N PRO A 170 -12.81 -13.75 -2.17
CA PRO A 170 -12.63 -12.84 -1.04
C PRO A 170 -12.67 -13.53 0.33
N ASP A 171 -13.45 -14.59 0.49
CA ASP A 171 -13.60 -15.33 1.76
C ASP A 171 -12.32 -16.10 2.15
N SER A 172 -11.41 -16.34 1.21
CA SER A 172 -10.12 -16.94 1.49
C SER A 172 -9.12 -15.94 2.07
N ARG A 173 -9.38 -14.63 1.93
CA ARG A 173 -8.52 -13.58 2.46
C ARG A 173 -8.77 -13.41 3.95
N VAL A 174 -7.73 -13.53 4.75
CA VAL A 174 -7.79 -13.50 6.21
C VAL A 174 -6.82 -12.47 6.79
N GLY A 175 -7.01 -12.06 8.03
CA GLY A 175 -6.13 -11.11 8.69
C GLY A 175 -6.27 -9.67 8.20
N GLN A 176 -7.22 -9.35 7.34
CA GLN A 176 -7.49 -7.98 6.93
C GLN A 176 -8.33 -7.27 7.98
N VAL A 177 -7.97 -6.01 8.26
CA VAL A 177 -8.72 -5.12 9.14
C VAL A 177 -8.66 -3.68 8.63
N ASP A 178 -9.79 -2.99 8.63
CA ASP A 178 -9.88 -1.57 8.28
C ASP A 178 -10.00 -0.76 9.56
N LEU A 179 -8.90 -0.09 9.94
CA LEU A 179 -8.84 0.78 11.11
C LEU A 179 -9.26 2.20 10.70
N THR A 180 -10.35 2.70 11.28
CA THR A 180 -10.95 3.98 10.89
C THR A 180 -10.41 5.14 11.73
N PRO A 181 -10.32 6.39 11.19
CA PRO A 181 -9.92 7.57 11.93
C PRO A 181 -10.79 7.82 13.18
N GLY A 182 -10.21 8.47 14.18
CA GLY A 182 -10.92 8.88 15.39
C GLY A 182 -11.25 7.77 16.37
N VAL A 183 -10.92 6.51 16.06
CA VAL A 183 -11.06 5.37 16.97
C VAL A 183 -9.84 5.27 17.86
N ALA A 184 -10.05 4.97 19.15
CA ALA A 184 -9.00 4.77 20.13
C ALA A 184 -8.52 3.30 20.17
N LEU A 185 -7.43 3.04 20.91
CA LEU A 185 -6.98 1.66 21.16
C LEU A 185 -8.01 0.86 21.96
N ALA A 186 -8.64 1.49 22.94
CA ALA A 186 -9.66 0.86 23.78
C ALA A 186 -11.06 0.95 23.14
N ASP A 187 -11.91 -0.01 23.48
CA ASP A 187 -13.32 0.07 23.17
C ASP A 187 -13.95 1.31 23.80
N PHE A 188 -14.91 1.89 23.09
CA PHE A 188 -15.53 3.15 23.45
C PHE A 188 -17.05 2.98 23.56
N GLU A 189 -17.61 3.23 24.76
CA GLU A 189 -19.04 3.14 25.00
C GLU A 189 -19.78 4.36 24.45
N VAL A 190 -20.84 4.11 23.68
CA VAL A 190 -21.83 5.12 23.30
C VAL A 190 -23.11 4.81 24.09
N PRO A 191 -23.48 5.64 25.06
CA PRO A 191 -24.66 5.38 25.86
C PRO A 191 -25.94 5.48 25.03
N ALA A 192 -27.00 4.83 25.51
CA ALA A 192 -28.33 4.97 24.91
C ALA A 192 -28.74 6.45 24.90
N ASN A 193 -29.29 6.89 23.78
CA ASN A 193 -29.88 8.22 23.66
C ASN A 193 -31.40 8.10 23.82
N THR A 194 -31.93 8.56 24.95
CA THR A 194 -33.36 8.49 25.26
C THR A 194 -34.20 9.41 24.38
N THR A 195 -33.62 10.47 23.83
CA THR A 195 -34.32 11.42 22.95
C THR A 195 -34.52 10.87 21.55
N THR A 196 -33.53 10.16 21.00
CA THR A 196 -33.62 9.56 19.68
C THR A 196 -34.07 8.09 19.69
N GLY A 197 -34.13 7.47 20.89
CA GLY A 197 -34.42 6.04 21.05
C GLY A 197 -33.25 5.11 20.66
N ALA A 198 -32.06 5.65 20.40
CA ALA A 198 -30.89 4.86 20.04
C ALA A 198 -30.43 4.02 21.24
N ALA A 199 -30.22 2.71 21.04
CA ALA A 199 -29.69 1.81 22.07
C ALA A 199 -28.23 2.11 22.38
N ALA A 200 -27.77 1.75 23.58
CA ALA A 200 -26.36 1.76 23.91
C ALA A 200 -25.57 0.84 22.96
N THR A 201 -24.40 1.27 22.54
CA THR A 201 -23.51 0.48 21.68
C THR A 201 -22.06 0.64 22.12
N VAL A 202 -21.20 -0.23 21.62
CA VAL A 202 -19.75 -0.15 21.83
C VAL A 202 -19.09 -0.02 20.47
N ILE A 203 -18.24 0.98 20.32
CA ILE A 203 -17.34 1.10 19.18
C ILE A 203 -16.10 0.28 19.52
N PRO A 204 -15.79 -0.81 18.78
CA PRO A 204 -14.60 -1.60 19.05
C PRO A 204 -13.33 -0.77 18.81
N GLY A 205 -12.46 -0.74 19.82
CA GLY A 205 -11.16 -0.13 19.71
C GLY A 205 -10.20 -0.94 18.82
N TYR A 206 -9.06 -0.36 18.49
CA TYR A 206 -8.09 -1.02 17.63
C TYR A 206 -7.59 -2.34 18.21
N ILE A 207 -7.42 -2.45 19.52
CA ILE A 207 -7.02 -3.70 20.17
C ILE A 207 -8.04 -4.82 19.89
N SER A 208 -9.32 -4.55 20.08
CA SER A 208 -10.38 -5.52 19.82
C SER A 208 -10.47 -5.90 18.33
N GLN A 209 -10.33 -4.91 17.44
CA GLN A 209 -10.35 -5.14 15.98
C GLN A 209 -9.16 -5.98 15.52
N LEU A 210 -7.94 -5.68 15.99
CA LEU A 210 -6.72 -6.42 15.66
C LEU A 210 -6.77 -7.86 16.20
N THR A 211 -7.24 -8.03 17.44
CA THR A 211 -7.41 -9.35 18.05
C THR A 211 -8.36 -10.22 17.21
N LYS A 212 -9.49 -9.64 16.78
CA LYS A 212 -10.47 -10.34 15.94
C LYS A 212 -9.87 -10.70 14.56
N ALA A 213 -9.16 -9.79 13.92
CA ALA A 213 -8.59 -10.01 12.59
C ALA A 213 -7.48 -11.07 12.59
N ALA A 214 -6.67 -11.12 13.65
CA ALA A 214 -5.60 -12.10 13.79
C ALA A 214 -6.10 -13.50 14.17
N CYS A 215 -7.34 -13.62 14.65
CA CYS A 215 -7.93 -14.87 15.07
C CYS A 215 -8.57 -15.60 13.89
N VAL A 216 -7.88 -16.59 13.34
CA VAL A 216 -8.36 -17.40 12.21
C VAL A 216 -8.33 -18.87 12.59
N PRO A 217 -9.48 -19.56 12.58
CA PRO A 217 -9.52 -21.00 12.80
C PRO A 217 -8.85 -21.74 11.64
N LEU A 218 -7.98 -22.69 11.99
CA LEU A 218 -7.30 -23.59 11.06
C LEU A 218 -7.54 -25.04 11.48
N ASN A 219 -8.03 -25.86 10.58
CA ASN A 219 -8.24 -27.30 10.80
C ASN A 219 -9.09 -27.61 12.05
N GLY A 220 -10.01 -26.72 12.41
CA GLY A 220 -10.85 -26.85 13.59
C GLY A 220 -10.28 -26.26 14.87
N ASP A 221 -9.00 -25.86 14.88
CA ASP A 221 -8.34 -25.20 16.03
C ASP A 221 -8.24 -23.70 15.81
N SER A 222 -8.50 -22.93 16.86
CA SER A 222 -8.33 -21.46 16.85
C SER A 222 -7.06 -21.10 17.59
N GLN A 223 -6.02 -20.75 16.85
CA GLN A 223 -4.79 -20.21 17.43
C GLN A 223 -4.94 -18.69 17.58
N CYS A 224 -5.64 -18.28 18.62
CA CYS A 224 -5.98 -16.89 18.88
C CYS A 224 -5.40 -16.46 20.23
N PHE A 225 -4.82 -15.27 20.27
CA PHE A 225 -4.54 -14.60 21.53
C PHE A 225 -5.76 -13.76 21.96
N THR A 226 -5.83 -13.42 23.23
CA THR A 226 -6.90 -12.57 23.78
C THR A 226 -6.58 -11.09 23.66
N ALA A 227 -7.60 -10.22 23.76
CA ALA A 227 -7.40 -8.78 23.85
C ALA A 227 -6.51 -8.40 25.03
N ASP A 228 -6.62 -9.10 26.17
CA ASP A 228 -5.75 -8.84 27.35
C ASP A 228 -4.29 -9.16 27.06
N GLN A 229 -4.00 -10.21 26.29
CA GLN A 229 -2.63 -10.53 25.86
C GLN A 229 -2.09 -9.44 24.93
N LEU A 230 -2.90 -8.91 24.01
CA LEU A 230 -2.49 -7.81 23.15
C LEU A 230 -2.28 -6.51 23.95
N TRP A 231 -3.13 -6.23 24.94
CA TRP A 231 -2.95 -5.13 25.89
C TRP A 231 -1.66 -5.26 26.69
N GLU A 232 -1.31 -6.47 27.13
CA GLU A 232 -0.07 -6.68 27.87
C GLU A 232 1.16 -6.38 27.01
N VAL A 233 1.15 -6.81 25.76
CA VAL A 233 2.19 -6.45 24.78
C VAL A 233 2.23 -4.92 24.56
N ALA A 234 1.07 -4.28 24.39
CA ALA A 234 0.99 -2.84 24.19
C ALA A 234 1.60 -2.06 25.38
N LYS A 235 1.44 -2.56 26.61
CA LYS A 235 2.00 -1.94 27.83
C LYS A 235 3.49 -2.20 28.02
N THR A 236 4.00 -3.37 27.65
CA THR A 236 5.30 -3.85 28.13
C THR A 236 6.35 -4.05 27.05
N ALA A 237 5.96 -4.16 25.78
CA ALA A 237 6.92 -4.46 24.72
C ALA A 237 7.96 -3.36 24.52
N ASP A 238 9.16 -3.76 24.12
CA ASP A 238 10.21 -2.85 23.66
C ASP A 238 9.71 -2.03 22.44
N LEU A 239 9.93 -0.72 22.47
CA LEU A 239 9.47 0.21 21.44
C LEU A 239 10.43 0.32 20.25
N GLY A 240 11.69 -0.10 20.45
CA GLY A 240 12.74 0.03 19.45
C GLY A 240 12.60 -0.91 18.24
N PRO A 241 13.57 -0.87 17.32
CA PRO A 241 13.51 -1.64 16.05
C PRO A 241 13.46 -3.15 16.24
N LYS A 242 13.95 -3.68 17.37
CA LYS A 242 13.87 -5.11 17.70
C LYS A 242 12.55 -5.49 18.39
N GLY A 243 11.86 -4.51 18.97
CA GLY A 243 10.55 -4.63 19.57
C GLY A 243 9.41 -4.26 18.60
N LEU A 244 8.65 -3.23 18.90
CA LEU A 244 7.52 -2.78 18.08
C LEU A 244 7.91 -2.00 16.82
N GLY A 245 9.13 -1.43 16.76
CA GLY A 245 9.59 -0.62 15.63
C GLY A 245 8.89 0.74 15.54
N LEU A 246 8.62 1.35 16.71
CA LEU A 246 8.01 2.67 16.78
C LEU A 246 8.90 3.74 16.14
N VAL A 247 8.30 4.82 15.65
CA VAL A 247 9.04 6.00 15.14
C VAL A 247 9.92 6.61 16.25
N ASP A 248 11.17 6.94 15.90
CA ASP A 248 12.19 7.38 16.88
C ASP A 248 11.73 8.60 17.70
N TRP A 249 11.02 9.55 17.06
CA TRP A 249 10.59 10.78 17.69
C TRP A 249 9.50 10.59 18.77
N ALA A 250 8.83 9.43 18.82
CA ALA A 250 7.81 9.12 19.79
C ALA A 250 8.31 8.22 20.93
N VAL A 251 9.46 7.57 20.80
CA VAL A 251 9.93 6.57 21.77
C VAL A 251 10.05 7.13 23.18
N ALA A 252 10.60 8.34 23.32
CA ALA A 252 10.80 8.97 24.63
C ALA A 252 9.46 9.27 25.33
N ASP A 253 8.55 9.93 24.62
CA ASP A 253 7.25 10.34 25.16
C ASP A 253 6.35 9.13 25.46
N VAL A 254 6.33 8.14 24.55
CA VAL A 254 5.60 6.87 24.73
C VAL A 254 6.13 6.09 25.93
N THR A 255 7.45 6.11 26.16
CA THR A 255 8.05 5.47 27.35
C THR A 255 7.65 6.21 28.63
N ALA A 256 7.61 7.54 28.59
CA ALA A 256 7.29 8.40 29.74
C ALA A 256 5.79 8.54 30.00
N ALA A 257 4.92 7.97 29.17
CA ALA A 257 3.47 8.09 29.31
C ALA A 257 3.01 7.66 30.71
N PRO A 258 2.22 8.50 31.43
CA PRO A 258 1.83 8.22 32.81
C PRO A 258 0.89 7.03 32.95
N ASP A 259 0.13 6.71 31.90
CA ASP A 259 -0.69 5.50 31.80
C ASP A 259 -0.14 4.61 30.68
N GLN A 260 0.57 3.56 31.08
CA GLN A 260 1.18 2.61 30.14
C GLN A 260 0.17 1.85 29.28
N LYS A 261 -1.10 1.76 29.69
CA LYS A 261 -2.16 1.19 28.85
C LYS A 261 -2.47 2.08 27.64
N ARG A 262 -2.28 3.40 27.77
CA ARG A 262 -2.56 4.40 26.73
C ARG A 262 -1.32 4.86 25.97
N ARG A 263 -0.12 4.35 26.30
CA ARG A 263 1.15 4.86 25.76
C ARG A 263 1.25 4.83 24.24
N LEU A 264 0.60 3.84 23.58
CA LEU A 264 0.63 3.67 22.13
C LEU A 264 -0.54 4.37 21.42
N GLU A 265 -1.39 5.11 22.14
CA GLU A 265 -2.52 5.82 21.53
C GLU A 265 -2.05 6.77 20.42
N GLY A 266 -2.74 6.75 19.28
CA GLY A 266 -2.42 7.57 18.11
C GLY A 266 -1.18 7.11 17.33
N MET A 267 -0.44 6.10 17.80
CA MET A 267 0.76 5.61 17.10
C MET A 267 0.43 4.64 15.98
N ILE A 268 -0.73 3.98 16.02
CA ILE A 268 -1.29 3.20 14.93
C ILE A 268 -2.19 4.13 14.13
N LEU A 269 -1.83 4.39 12.88
CA LEU A 269 -2.63 5.22 11.97
C LEU A 269 -3.82 4.45 11.39
N PRO A 270 -4.90 5.14 11.01
CA PRO A 270 -6.00 4.51 10.30
C PRO A 270 -5.56 4.03 8.92
N GLY A 271 -6.14 2.93 8.47
CA GLY A 271 -5.82 2.32 7.18
C GLY A 271 -6.25 0.86 7.10
N THR A 272 -6.07 0.25 5.95
CA THR A 272 -6.30 -1.18 5.74
C THR A 272 -5.02 -1.96 6.03
N TYR A 273 -5.04 -2.79 7.06
CA TYR A 273 -3.90 -3.62 7.46
C TYR A 273 -4.12 -5.09 7.14
N ASN A 274 -3.03 -5.79 6.85
CA ASN A 274 -3.01 -7.24 6.74
C ASN A 274 -2.16 -7.80 7.90
N VAL A 275 -2.81 -8.06 9.02
CA VAL A 275 -2.13 -8.62 10.20
C VAL A 275 -1.89 -10.11 10.05
N PRO A 276 -0.75 -10.64 10.55
CA PRO A 276 -0.39 -12.06 10.39
C PRO A 276 -1.30 -12.95 11.26
N PRO A 277 -2.22 -13.74 10.65
CA PRO A 277 -3.11 -14.58 11.42
C PRO A 277 -2.37 -15.78 12.05
N GLY A 278 -2.85 -16.23 13.21
CA GLY A 278 -2.27 -17.40 13.88
C GLY A 278 -0.86 -17.20 14.47
N THR A 279 -0.42 -15.92 14.57
CA THR A 279 0.84 -15.56 15.23
C THR A 279 0.59 -15.01 16.63
N ASP A 280 1.67 -14.67 17.37
CA ASP A 280 1.55 -14.08 18.69
C ASP A 280 1.13 -12.58 18.64
N ALA A 281 0.69 -12.07 19.78
CA ALA A 281 0.24 -10.69 19.94
C ALA A 281 1.35 -9.66 19.60
N LEU A 282 2.62 -9.97 19.87
CA LEU A 282 3.75 -9.10 19.56
C LEU A 282 3.94 -8.95 18.05
N ALA A 283 3.87 -10.06 17.30
CA ALA A 283 4.01 -10.03 15.85
C ALA A 283 2.90 -9.21 15.19
N VAL A 284 1.65 -9.33 15.67
CA VAL A 284 0.51 -8.54 15.20
C VAL A 284 0.70 -7.05 15.48
N LEU A 285 1.01 -6.69 16.74
CA LEU A 285 1.17 -5.29 17.10
C LEU A 285 2.37 -4.65 16.40
N ARG A 286 3.49 -5.38 16.28
CA ARG A 286 4.66 -4.94 15.52
C ARG A 286 4.31 -4.67 14.06
N SER A 287 3.51 -5.52 13.42
CA SER A 287 3.18 -5.35 11.99
C SER A 287 2.47 -4.02 11.74
N VAL A 288 1.46 -3.67 12.55
CA VAL A 288 0.71 -2.42 12.38
C VAL A 288 1.49 -1.18 12.83
N ILE A 289 2.28 -1.27 13.91
CA ILE A 289 3.14 -0.17 14.36
C ILE A 289 4.23 0.13 13.33
N THR A 290 4.88 -0.91 12.77
CA THR A 290 5.92 -0.71 11.74
C THR A 290 5.33 -0.11 10.47
N GLU A 291 4.16 -0.55 10.04
CA GLU A 291 3.47 0.01 8.86
C GLU A 291 3.07 1.47 9.10
N SER A 292 2.51 1.77 10.29
CA SER A 292 2.20 3.15 10.69
C SER A 292 3.46 4.03 10.82
N ALA A 293 4.60 3.46 11.24
CA ALA A 293 5.87 4.18 11.31
C ALA A 293 6.36 4.62 9.92
N VAL A 294 6.17 3.77 8.90
CA VAL A 294 6.43 4.14 7.50
C VAL A 294 5.51 5.29 7.09
N GLU A 295 4.22 5.20 7.36
CA GLU A 295 3.26 6.26 7.02
C GLU A 295 3.58 7.58 7.75
N TRP A 296 3.84 7.56 9.05
CA TRP A 296 4.31 8.73 9.80
C TRP A 296 5.57 9.37 9.18
N SER A 297 6.48 8.56 8.62
CA SER A 297 7.69 9.07 8.00
C SER A 297 7.44 9.85 6.70
N THR A 298 6.30 9.63 6.04
CA THR A 298 5.91 10.34 4.82
C THR A 298 5.29 11.71 5.10
N THR A 299 4.83 11.99 6.33
CA THR A 299 4.08 13.20 6.71
C THR A 299 5.04 14.35 6.92
N ASN A 300 5.88 14.84 6.64
CA ASN A 300 6.72 16.02 6.98
C ASN A 300 6.51 16.61 8.41
N ILE A 301 5.98 15.80 9.34
CA ILE A 301 5.60 16.24 10.70
C ILE A 301 6.78 16.82 11.50
N LYS A 302 7.98 16.24 11.38
CA LYS A 302 9.18 16.73 12.09
C LYS A 302 9.52 18.18 11.73
N ALA A 303 9.54 18.50 10.44
CA ALA A 303 9.87 19.84 9.97
C ALA A 303 8.78 20.87 10.35
N LYS A 304 7.52 20.46 10.29
CA LYS A 304 6.38 21.29 10.65
C LYS A 304 6.30 21.55 12.16
N ALA A 305 6.60 20.57 12.98
CA ALA A 305 6.69 20.73 14.43
C ALA A 305 7.69 21.83 14.81
N VAL A 306 8.90 21.78 14.28
CA VAL A 306 9.91 22.83 14.50
C VAL A 306 9.41 24.20 14.04
N GLN A 307 8.73 24.28 12.89
CA GLN A 307 8.21 25.53 12.34
C GLN A 307 7.11 26.15 13.22
N GLN A 308 6.31 25.33 13.90
CA GLN A 308 5.19 25.75 14.73
C GLN A 308 5.58 25.86 16.23
N GLY A 309 6.83 25.51 16.58
CA GLY A 309 7.29 25.60 17.98
C GLY A 309 6.82 24.44 18.88
N HIS A 310 6.42 23.31 18.27
CA HIS A 310 6.00 22.10 18.97
C HIS A 310 7.04 20.98 18.84
N THR A 311 6.97 20.00 19.73
CA THR A 311 7.62 18.70 19.49
C THR A 311 6.84 17.90 18.44
N THR A 312 7.49 16.92 17.83
CA THR A 312 6.81 16.04 16.84
C THR A 312 5.69 15.23 17.50
N TYR A 313 5.86 14.85 18.78
CA TYR A 313 4.84 14.12 19.52
C TYR A 313 3.64 15.00 19.87
N GLU A 314 3.85 16.27 20.27
CA GLU A 314 2.78 17.24 20.47
C GLU A 314 1.94 17.44 19.21
N MET A 315 2.55 17.45 18.02
CA MET A 315 1.81 17.52 16.77
C MET A 315 0.89 16.31 16.57
N ALA A 316 1.32 15.12 16.97
CA ALA A 316 0.46 13.93 16.93
C ALA A 316 -0.70 14.02 17.95
N ILE A 317 -0.45 14.59 19.13
CA ILE A 317 -1.50 14.87 20.11
C ILE A 317 -2.52 15.87 19.55
N ILE A 318 -2.06 16.99 19.00
CA ILE A 318 -2.93 18.01 18.38
C ILE A 318 -3.76 17.38 17.27
N ALA A 319 -3.15 16.61 16.38
CA ALA A 319 -3.87 15.94 15.28
C ALA A 319 -4.98 15.02 15.80
N SER A 320 -4.73 14.29 16.91
CA SER A 320 -5.74 13.41 17.51
C SER A 320 -6.92 14.17 18.13
N ILE A 321 -6.68 15.38 18.65
CA ILE A 321 -7.74 16.26 19.16
C ILE A 321 -8.53 16.84 17.98
N VAL A 322 -7.86 17.36 16.96
CA VAL A 322 -8.48 17.91 15.75
C VAL A 322 -9.39 16.87 15.09
N GLU A 323 -8.96 15.60 15.04
CA GLU A 323 -9.77 14.47 14.54
C GLU A 323 -11.09 14.33 15.30
N LYS A 324 -11.08 14.55 16.61
CA LYS A 324 -12.27 14.37 17.46
C LYS A 324 -13.19 15.60 17.52
N GLU A 325 -12.69 16.79 17.21
CA GLU A 325 -13.41 18.04 17.40
C GLU A 325 -14.10 18.57 16.14
N ALA A 326 -13.68 18.13 14.95
CA ALA A 326 -14.16 18.76 13.73
C ALA A 326 -14.32 17.78 12.55
N LYS A 327 -15.25 18.09 11.67
CA LYS A 327 -15.28 17.51 10.35
C LYS A 327 -14.15 18.07 9.46
N ALA A 328 -13.71 17.30 8.46
CA ALA A 328 -12.52 17.57 7.64
C ALA A 328 -12.41 19.03 7.15
N SER A 329 -13.53 19.62 6.68
CA SER A 329 -13.53 21.01 6.16
C SER A 329 -13.24 22.09 7.21
N GLN A 330 -13.32 21.77 8.49
CA GLN A 330 -13.12 22.71 9.60
C GLN A 330 -11.88 22.41 10.44
N MET A 331 -11.28 21.24 10.26
CA MET A 331 -10.06 20.82 10.96
C MET A 331 -8.94 21.87 10.94
N PRO A 332 -8.62 22.53 9.80
CA PRO A 332 -7.57 23.55 9.79
C PRO A 332 -7.85 24.75 10.71
N LYS A 333 -9.13 25.12 10.91
CA LYS A 333 -9.50 26.19 11.84
C LYS A 333 -9.43 25.73 13.31
N VAL A 334 -9.82 24.48 13.61
CA VAL A 334 -9.70 23.91 14.94
C VAL A 334 -8.22 23.78 15.32
N ALA A 335 -7.36 23.32 14.42
CA ALA A 335 -5.91 23.32 14.62
C ALA A 335 -5.39 24.74 14.97
N SER A 336 -5.83 25.76 14.24
CA SER A 336 -5.49 27.15 14.53
C SER A 336 -5.96 27.61 15.91
N VAL A 337 -7.17 27.23 16.35
CA VAL A 337 -7.66 27.55 17.71
C VAL A 337 -6.76 26.90 18.76
N ILE A 338 -6.35 25.67 18.56
CA ILE A 338 -5.45 24.96 19.50
C ILE A 338 -4.11 25.70 19.60
N ASP A 339 -3.46 25.97 18.46
CA ASP A 339 -2.18 26.68 18.41
C ASP A 339 -2.29 28.09 19.03
N ASN A 340 -3.35 28.84 18.71
CA ASN A 340 -3.58 30.17 19.25
C ASN A 340 -3.76 30.16 20.77
N ARG A 341 -4.46 29.16 21.32
CA ARG A 341 -4.62 29.02 22.78
C ARG A 341 -3.32 28.65 23.48
N LEU A 342 -2.56 27.70 22.91
CA LEU A 342 -1.26 27.28 23.45
C LEU A 342 -0.23 28.43 23.43
N SER A 343 -0.31 29.32 22.44
CA SER A 343 0.61 30.46 22.25
C SER A 343 0.28 31.68 23.13
N GLN A 344 -0.86 31.70 23.87
CA GLN A 344 -1.15 32.79 24.82
C GLN A 344 -0.12 32.81 25.97
N THR A 345 0.02 33.97 26.61
CA THR A 345 0.88 34.12 27.80
C THR A 345 0.07 34.69 28.95
N PRO A 346 -0.30 33.94 29.98
CA PRO A 346 -0.12 32.44 30.07
C PRO A 346 -0.96 31.67 29.04
N PRO A 347 -0.60 30.41 28.74
CA PRO A 347 -1.37 29.57 27.82
C PRO A 347 -2.83 29.44 28.27
N MET A 348 -3.73 29.50 27.27
CA MET A 348 -5.15 29.29 27.50
C MET A 348 -5.48 27.79 27.52
N LYS A 349 -6.26 27.32 28.49
CA LYS A 349 -6.72 25.92 28.54
C LYS A 349 -7.48 25.55 27.29
N LEU A 350 -7.25 24.32 26.75
CA LEU A 350 -7.89 23.90 25.49
C LEU A 350 -9.38 23.62 25.65
N GLN A 351 -9.83 23.14 26.81
CA GLN A 351 -11.25 22.93 27.14
C GLN A 351 -12.02 22.10 26.08
N MET A 352 -11.46 20.96 25.68
CA MET A 352 -12.02 20.04 24.69
C MET A 352 -12.70 18.85 25.37
N ASP A 353 -14.00 18.66 25.14
CA ASP A 353 -14.77 17.58 25.76
C ASP A 353 -14.30 16.20 25.29
N SER A 354 -13.76 16.10 24.07
CA SER A 354 -13.17 14.86 23.53
C SER A 354 -12.08 14.29 24.45
N THR A 355 -11.26 15.15 25.06
CA THR A 355 -10.18 14.75 25.98
C THR A 355 -10.72 14.14 27.27
N VAL A 356 -11.81 14.70 27.81
CA VAL A 356 -12.52 14.16 28.97
C VAL A 356 -13.18 12.81 28.64
N ASN A 357 -13.85 12.74 27.50
CA ASN A 357 -14.52 11.52 27.04
C ASN A 357 -13.54 10.36 26.80
N TYR A 358 -12.35 10.67 26.27
CA TYR A 358 -11.29 9.67 26.06
C TYR A 358 -10.88 8.98 27.37
N TRP A 359 -10.65 9.77 28.44
CA TRP A 359 -10.33 9.21 29.76
C TRP A 359 -11.43 8.30 30.29
N LEU A 360 -12.67 8.70 30.11
CA LEU A 360 -13.84 7.93 30.55
C LEU A 360 -14.11 6.70 29.67
N SER A 361 -13.47 6.57 28.52
CA SER A 361 -13.76 5.59 27.44
C SER A 361 -15.26 5.54 27.09
N ARG A 362 -15.92 6.71 27.15
CA ARG A 362 -17.37 6.85 27.00
C ARG A 362 -17.75 8.15 26.31
N ALA A 363 -18.64 8.05 25.32
CA ALA A 363 -19.21 9.22 24.67
C ALA A 363 -20.19 9.94 25.60
N LYS A 364 -19.98 11.25 25.78
CA LYS A 364 -20.96 12.17 26.32
C LYS A 364 -21.01 13.39 25.41
N ILE A 365 -22.22 13.80 25.03
CA ILE A 365 -22.43 15.00 24.22
C ILE A 365 -21.94 16.25 24.96
N SER A 366 -22.22 16.30 26.26
CA SER A 366 -21.70 17.35 27.15
C SER A 366 -21.17 16.71 28.42
N THR A 367 -19.93 17.01 28.76
CA THR A 367 -19.31 16.56 30.00
C THR A 367 -19.78 17.41 31.15
N THR A 368 -19.91 16.81 32.35
CA THR A 368 -20.31 17.56 33.58
C THR A 368 -19.14 18.34 34.17
N SER A 369 -19.42 19.40 34.94
CA SER A 369 -18.37 20.12 35.64
C SER A 369 -17.52 19.21 36.54
N GLY A 370 -18.13 18.20 37.18
CA GLY A 370 -17.40 17.19 37.95
C GLY A 370 -16.40 16.39 37.12
N SER A 371 -16.80 15.90 35.95
CA SER A 371 -15.88 15.14 35.06
C SER A 371 -14.82 16.02 34.39
N ARG A 372 -15.13 17.30 34.12
CA ARG A 372 -14.17 18.27 33.56
C ARG A 372 -13.07 18.64 34.54
N LEU A 373 -13.43 18.78 35.85
CA LEU A 373 -12.52 19.21 36.91
C LEU A 373 -12.02 18.04 37.78
N ASP A 374 -12.24 16.81 37.38
CA ASP A 374 -11.72 15.63 38.06
C ASP A 374 -10.18 15.66 38.07
N PRO A 375 -9.53 15.79 39.23
CA PRO A 375 -8.07 15.87 39.30
C PRO A 375 -7.38 14.56 38.96
N THR A 376 -8.11 13.46 38.91
CA THR A 376 -7.57 12.16 38.51
C THR A 376 -7.56 11.97 36.99
N ASN A 377 -8.30 12.80 36.26
CA ASN A 377 -8.32 12.76 34.80
C ASN A 377 -7.14 13.56 34.23
N LEU A 378 -6.06 12.85 33.94
CA LEU A 378 -4.83 13.42 33.36
C LEU A 378 -5.01 13.97 31.94
N TYR A 379 -6.15 13.71 31.31
CA TYR A 379 -6.45 14.13 29.92
C TYR A 379 -7.37 15.36 29.89
N SER A 380 -8.02 15.71 30.99
CA SER A 380 -8.98 16.84 30.99
C SER A 380 -8.31 18.17 30.71
N THR A 381 -8.42 18.66 29.49
CA THR A 381 -7.91 19.98 29.08
C THR A 381 -8.71 21.16 29.69
N TYR A 382 -9.66 20.89 30.58
CA TYR A 382 -10.28 21.87 31.50
C TYR A 382 -9.48 21.99 32.82
N ALA A 383 -8.86 20.90 33.26
CA ALA A 383 -8.12 20.82 34.52
C ALA A 383 -6.62 21.05 34.32
N ILE A 384 -6.01 20.43 33.30
CA ILE A 384 -4.58 20.56 33.00
C ILE A 384 -4.29 21.81 32.17
N ASP A 385 -3.04 22.28 32.19
CA ASP A 385 -2.53 23.30 31.29
C ASP A 385 -1.85 22.59 30.06
N GLY A 386 -2.08 23.13 28.88
CA GLY A 386 -1.51 22.59 27.63
C GLY A 386 -2.20 21.33 27.11
N LEU A 387 -1.40 20.43 26.56
CA LEU A 387 -1.84 19.21 25.88
C LEU A 387 -1.98 18.04 26.87
N PRO A 388 -2.86 17.06 26.58
CA PRO A 388 -2.88 15.79 27.30
C PRO A 388 -1.57 15.02 27.09
N PRO A 389 -1.26 14.01 27.93
CA PRO A 389 0.04 13.32 27.92
C PRO A 389 0.24 12.41 26.70
N THR A 390 -0.82 11.99 26.03
CA THR A 390 -0.75 11.19 24.79
C THR A 390 -1.84 11.65 23.82
N PRO A 391 -1.78 11.26 22.55
CA PRO A 391 -2.96 11.33 21.66
C PRO A 391 -4.20 10.70 22.29
N ILE A 392 -5.38 11.08 21.83
CA ILE A 392 -6.69 10.62 22.33
C ILE A 392 -7.48 9.78 21.32
N SER A 393 -6.93 9.58 20.14
CA SER A 393 -7.46 8.74 19.08
C SER A 393 -6.41 8.57 17.99
N ALA A 394 -6.67 7.71 17.00
CA ALA A 394 -5.88 7.63 15.79
C ALA A 394 -6.26 8.79 14.84
N PRO A 395 -5.34 9.75 14.56
CA PRO A 395 -5.62 10.84 13.65
C PRO A 395 -5.62 10.36 12.19
N GLY A 396 -6.62 10.75 11.41
CA GLY A 396 -6.67 10.52 9.99
C GLY A 396 -5.80 11.48 9.17
N PRO A 397 -5.63 11.22 7.87
CA PRO A 397 -4.84 12.07 6.98
C PRO A 397 -5.27 13.54 6.98
N ASP A 398 -6.58 13.80 7.04
CA ASP A 398 -7.14 15.16 7.05
C ASP A 398 -6.78 15.91 8.32
N ALA A 399 -6.85 15.25 9.48
CA ALA A 399 -6.48 15.86 10.77
C ALA A 399 -4.97 16.10 10.85
N ILE A 400 -4.16 15.17 10.37
CA ILE A 400 -2.72 15.36 10.28
C ILE A 400 -2.41 16.54 9.36
N ALA A 401 -2.96 16.58 8.15
CA ALA A 401 -2.75 17.67 7.20
C ALA A 401 -3.18 19.05 7.77
N ALA A 402 -4.33 19.09 8.43
CA ALA A 402 -4.85 20.28 9.09
C ALA A 402 -3.91 20.80 10.21
N THR A 403 -3.36 19.89 11.00
CA THR A 403 -2.39 20.21 12.06
C THR A 403 -1.06 20.69 11.49
N LEU A 404 -0.61 20.11 10.38
CA LEU A 404 0.63 20.52 9.71
C LEU A 404 0.49 21.86 8.96
N SER A 405 -0.75 22.30 8.68
CA SER A 405 -1.04 23.53 7.97
C SER A 405 -2.34 24.18 8.50
N PRO A 406 -2.31 24.71 9.74
CA PRO A 406 -3.46 25.37 10.32
C PRO A 406 -3.93 26.56 9.48
N ALA A 407 -5.22 26.84 9.48
CA ALA A 407 -5.75 28.01 8.80
C ALA A 407 -5.23 29.30 9.42
N ALA A 408 -4.86 30.27 8.59
CA ALA A 408 -4.47 31.59 9.11
C ALA A 408 -5.67 32.29 9.75
N GLY A 409 -5.53 32.67 11.03
CA GLY A 409 -6.58 33.37 11.78
C GLY A 409 -6.25 33.47 13.27
N SER A 410 -6.95 34.33 13.98
CA SER A 410 -6.73 34.60 15.39
C SER A 410 -7.82 34.00 16.29
N TRP A 411 -8.52 32.97 15.82
CA TRP A 411 -9.63 32.36 16.55
C TRP A 411 -9.15 31.75 17.88
N LEU A 412 -9.88 32.05 18.92
CA LEU A 412 -9.65 31.47 20.27
C LEU A 412 -10.81 30.55 20.69
N PHE A 413 -11.95 30.63 20.03
CA PHE A 413 -13.15 29.89 20.39
C PHE A 413 -13.81 29.29 19.17
N PHE A 414 -14.54 28.19 19.39
CA PHE A 414 -15.49 27.63 18.42
C PHE A 414 -16.62 26.92 19.16
N VAL A 415 -17.74 26.78 18.48
CA VAL A 415 -18.88 25.97 18.94
C VAL A 415 -19.68 25.50 17.72
N ALA A 416 -20.18 24.26 17.76
CA ALA A 416 -21.09 23.77 16.74
C ALA A 416 -22.37 24.65 16.73
N VAL A 417 -22.85 25.05 15.55
CA VAL A 417 -24.03 25.95 15.41
C VAL A 417 -25.18 25.32 14.67
N ASP A 418 -25.03 24.07 14.25
CA ASP A 418 -26.09 23.28 13.67
C ASP A 418 -25.89 21.79 13.95
N LEU A 419 -26.92 20.99 13.71
CA LEU A 419 -26.91 19.53 13.87
C LEU A 419 -26.11 18.80 12.78
N GLN A 420 -25.67 19.52 11.75
CA GLN A 420 -24.77 19.04 10.70
C GLN A 420 -23.29 19.13 11.11
N GLY A 421 -22.99 19.66 12.32
CA GLY A 421 -21.64 19.81 12.85
C GLY A 421 -20.85 20.96 12.24
N ASN A 422 -21.51 21.98 11.68
CA ASN A 422 -20.82 23.22 11.30
C ASN A 422 -20.54 24.04 12.55
N SER A 423 -19.32 24.59 12.64
CA SER A 423 -18.88 25.40 13.78
C SER A 423 -18.79 26.88 13.43
N CYS A 424 -19.12 27.71 14.39
CA CYS A 424 -18.84 29.14 14.41
C CYS A 424 -17.49 29.34 15.11
N PHE A 425 -16.63 30.15 14.55
CA PHE A 425 -15.31 30.48 15.07
C PHE A 425 -15.26 31.94 15.46
N SER A 426 -14.67 32.26 16.60
CA SER A 426 -14.64 33.61 17.17
C SER A 426 -13.32 33.94 17.85
N VAL A 427 -12.98 35.22 17.88
CA VAL A 427 -11.74 35.74 18.49
C VAL A 427 -12.01 36.20 19.90
N THR A 428 -13.17 36.82 20.14
CA THR A 428 -13.56 37.40 21.44
C THR A 428 -14.65 36.57 22.10
N LEU A 429 -14.78 36.71 23.44
CA LEU A 429 -15.83 36.07 24.21
C LEU A 429 -17.23 36.57 23.80
N ASP A 430 -17.36 37.87 23.43
CA ASP A 430 -18.64 38.43 22.98
C ASP A 430 -19.09 37.79 21.67
N GLU A 431 -18.18 37.64 20.69
CA GLU A 431 -18.46 36.92 19.45
C GLU A 431 -18.83 35.45 19.73
N GLN A 432 -18.12 34.80 20.68
CA GLN A 432 -18.43 33.43 21.07
C GLN A 432 -19.83 33.31 21.68
N ASN A 433 -20.25 34.29 22.49
CA ASN A 433 -21.58 34.33 23.08
C ASN A 433 -22.67 34.43 21.98
N GLU A 434 -22.43 35.18 20.89
CA GLU A 434 -23.34 35.23 19.74
C GLU A 434 -23.37 33.88 19.00
N CYS A 435 -22.23 33.20 18.87
CA CYS A 435 -22.19 31.85 18.32
C CYS A 435 -22.97 30.84 19.18
N ILE A 436 -22.85 30.93 20.50
CA ILE A 436 -23.61 30.10 21.46
C ILE A 436 -25.12 30.34 21.36
N LYS A 437 -25.57 31.60 21.16
CA LYS A 437 -26.98 31.90 20.94
C LYS A 437 -27.51 31.21 19.68
N LYS A 438 -26.73 31.22 18.57
CA LYS A 438 -27.05 30.51 17.33
C LYS A 438 -27.16 29.02 17.57
N ALA A 439 -26.18 28.43 18.27
CA ALA A 439 -26.17 27.00 18.60
C ALA A 439 -27.41 26.56 19.43
N ARG A 440 -27.80 27.39 20.41
CA ARG A 440 -29.04 27.16 21.20
C ARG A 440 -30.29 27.23 20.34
N ALA A 441 -30.37 28.26 19.48
CA ALA A 441 -31.51 28.42 18.57
C ALA A 441 -31.65 27.26 17.57
N ALA A 442 -30.54 26.58 17.25
CA ALA A 442 -30.49 25.40 16.38
C ALA A 442 -30.69 24.07 17.13
N GLY A 443 -30.87 24.08 18.47
CA GLY A 443 -31.06 22.90 19.30
C GLY A 443 -29.80 22.03 19.46
N VAL A 444 -28.61 22.59 19.28
CA VAL A 444 -27.34 21.83 19.36
C VAL A 444 -27.09 21.30 20.78
N PHE A 445 -27.64 21.96 21.82
CA PHE A 445 -27.43 21.60 23.23
C PHE A 445 -28.62 20.79 23.83
N ASP A 446 -29.63 20.47 23.02
CA ASP A 446 -30.87 19.83 23.50
C ASP A 446 -30.84 18.29 23.37
N GLY A 447 -29.65 17.70 22.98
CA GLY A 447 -29.44 16.29 22.74
C GLY A 447 -28.83 15.50 23.90
#